data_a8772a2353413864398cf6496b752885
#
_entry.id   a8772a2353413864398cf6496b752885
#
_cell.length_a   1.000
_cell.length_b   1.000
_cell.length_c   1.000
_cell.angle_alpha   90.00
_cell.angle_beta   90.00
_cell.angle_gamma   90.00
#
_symmetry.space_group_name_H-M   'P 1'
#
loop_
_entity.id
_entity.type
_entity.pdbx_description
1 polymer ?
#
loop_
_entity_poly.entity_id
_entity_poly.type
_entity_poly.pdbx_seq_one_letter_code
_entity_poly.pdbx_strand_id
1 'polypeptide(L)'
;MKTESIHYQADGLDMIGHLAWDETATGPRPGVLVFPEAFGLGEHAKSRAERIAKELGYVALGCDLHGGQALLTSLEQVMSALQPLRTEPAKVRARTVNALTALTARKEVDAGRIAAIGFCFGGTMSYELALTGADIKAAIGFHSGLAVTSPGDAGQIKGKVLTLLGADDPGIPPEQRAAFIKMLGDAGVDWQMTLYGGVVHSFTNPHADKVGRPEFARYDAKADARSWKQMVDLFGEVFG
;
A
#
# COMPACT_ATOMS: atom_id res chain seq x y z
N MET A 1 -17.22 2.21 -14.86
CA MET A 1 -16.16 2.65 -13.92
C MET A 1 -15.91 4.12 -14.15
N LYS A 2 -15.77 4.88 -13.09
CA LYS A 2 -15.46 6.33 -13.10
C LYS A 2 -14.16 6.56 -12.34
N THR A 3 -13.40 7.57 -12.77
CA THR A 3 -12.22 8.07 -12.07
C THR A 3 -12.32 9.56 -11.82
N GLU A 4 -11.69 10.03 -10.76
CA GLU A 4 -11.69 11.43 -10.35
C GLU A 4 -10.39 11.75 -9.59
N SER A 5 -9.80 12.92 -9.83
CA SER A 5 -8.73 13.43 -8.97
C SER A 5 -9.35 14.06 -7.73
N ILE A 6 -8.91 13.66 -6.54
CA ILE A 6 -9.36 14.27 -5.29
C ILE A 6 -8.20 14.97 -4.58
N HIS A 7 -8.48 16.17 -4.06
CA HIS A 7 -7.51 16.97 -3.34
C HIS A 7 -7.73 16.82 -1.83
N TYR A 8 -6.62 16.66 -1.08
CA TYR A 8 -6.62 16.66 0.37
C TYR A 8 -5.28 17.20 0.90
N GLN A 9 -5.27 17.70 2.13
CA GLN A 9 -4.06 18.23 2.76
C GLN A 9 -3.42 17.17 3.64
N ALA A 10 -2.11 16.97 3.53
CA ALA A 10 -1.35 16.11 4.41
C ALA A 10 0.11 16.56 4.53
N ASP A 11 0.66 16.58 5.74
CA ASP A 11 2.06 16.94 6.01
C ASP A 11 2.44 18.32 5.39
N GLY A 12 1.52 19.27 5.40
CA GLY A 12 1.70 20.60 4.81
C GLY A 12 1.72 20.64 3.27
N LEU A 13 1.35 19.53 2.61
CA LEU A 13 1.33 19.41 1.16
C LEU A 13 -0.10 19.30 0.64
N ASP A 14 -0.34 19.83 -0.57
CA ASP A 14 -1.56 19.57 -1.33
C ASP A 14 -1.40 18.22 -2.06
N MET A 15 -2.13 17.21 -1.61
CA MET A 15 -2.11 15.87 -2.16
C MET A 15 -3.20 15.70 -3.20
N ILE A 16 -2.85 15.07 -4.34
CA ILE A 16 -3.78 14.80 -5.43
C ILE A 16 -3.89 13.30 -5.66
N GLY A 17 -4.92 12.68 -5.09
CA GLY A 17 -5.19 11.25 -5.23
C GLY A 17 -5.98 10.91 -6.49
N HIS A 18 -5.92 9.65 -6.90
CA HIS A 18 -6.69 9.07 -8.01
C HIS A 18 -7.78 8.14 -7.46
N LEU A 19 -9.02 8.62 -7.41
CA LEU A 19 -10.17 7.84 -6.96
C LEU A 19 -10.77 7.07 -8.14
N ALA A 20 -11.08 5.78 -7.93
CA ALA A 20 -11.74 4.91 -8.89
C ALA A 20 -12.91 4.16 -8.26
N TRP A 21 -14.06 4.11 -8.94
CA TRP A 21 -15.25 3.37 -8.47
C TRP A 21 -16.21 3.04 -9.61
N ASP A 22 -17.14 2.12 -9.36
CA ASP A 22 -18.27 1.89 -10.26
C ASP A 22 -19.40 2.88 -9.95
N GLU A 23 -19.66 3.82 -10.86
CA GLU A 23 -20.71 4.83 -10.71
C GLU A 23 -22.14 4.27 -10.82
N THR A 24 -22.28 3.04 -11.35
CA THR A 24 -23.60 2.39 -11.52
C THR A 24 -24.02 1.62 -10.28
N ALA A 25 -23.09 1.29 -9.40
CA ALA A 25 -23.41 0.58 -8.17
C ALA A 25 -24.03 1.52 -7.11
N THR A 26 -25.00 1.01 -6.39
CA THR A 26 -25.76 1.76 -5.37
C THR A 26 -25.25 1.45 -3.96
N GLY A 27 -25.32 2.45 -3.08
CA GLY A 27 -24.94 2.33 -1.66
C GLY A 27 -23.44 2.36 -1.38
N PRO A 28 -23.09 2.49 -0.09
CA PRO A 28 -21.70 2.50 0.36
C PRO A 28 -21.04 1.11 0.20
N ARG A 29 -19.78 1.08 -0.22
CA ARG A 29 -18.99 -0.11 -0.52
C ARG A 29 -17.66 -0.08 0.23
N PRO A 30 -16.96 -1.21 0.35
CA PRO A 30 -15.61 -1.24 0.90
C PRO A 30 -14.71 -0.20 0.23
N GLY A 31 -13.88 0.46 1.03
CA GLY A 31 -12.88 1.43 0.58
C GLY A 31 -11.47 0.85 0.67
N VAL A 32 -10.65 1.09 -0.35
CA VAL A 32 -9.26 0.62 -0.39
C VAL A 32 -8.32 1.78 -0.69
N LEU A 33 -7.38 2.04 0.22
CA LEU A 33 -6.25 2.92 -0.03
C LEU A 33 -5.18 2.15 -0.80
N VAL A 34 -4.65 2.72 -1.87
CA VAL A 34 -3.61 2.14 -2.72
C VAL A 34 -2.38 3.05 -2.68
N PHE A 35 -1.40 2.71 -1.86
CA PHE A 35 -0.15 3.48 -1.74
C PHE A 35 0.84 3.07 -2.83
N PRO A 36 1.40 4.05 -3.56
CA PRO A 36 2.26 3.80 -4.71
C PRO A 36 3.68 3.37 -4.32
N GLU A 37 4.44 2.93 -5.32
CA GLU A 37 5.88 2.77 -5.21
C GLU A 37 6.57 4.11 -4.90
N ALA A 38 7.84 4.05 -4.50
CA ALA A 38 8.65 5.19 -4.06
C ALA A 38 8.73 6.37 -5.04
N PHE A 39 8.50 6.13 -6.34
CA PHE A 39 8.52 7.17 -7.38
C PHE A 39 7.27 8.07 -7.38
N GLY A 40 6.23 7.73 -6.63
CA GLY A 40 4.98 8.49 -6.55
C GLY A 40 3.80 7.82 -7.25
N LEU A 41 2.65 8.53 -7.31
CA LEU A 41 1.39 8.01 -7.84
C LEU A 41 1.42 7.92 -9.38
N GLY A 42 2.15 6.93 -9.88
CA GLY A 42 2.25 6.62 -11.32
C GLY A 42 1.19 5.63 -11.80
N GLU A 43 1.33 5.22 -13.07
CA GLU A 43 0.40 4.35 -13.79
C GLU A 43 0.16 3.01 -13.06
N HIS A 44 1.20 2.42 -12.46
CA HIS A 44 1.07 1.15 -11.75
C HIS A 44 0.03 1.23 -10.61
N ALA A 45 0.17 2.17 -9.69
CA ALA A 45 -0.77 2.30 -8.57
C ALA A 45 -2.17 2.74 -9.01
N LYS A 46 -2.27 3.64 -10.01
CA LYS A 46 -3.55 4.05 -10.60
C LYS A 46 -4.30 2.86 -11.21
N SER A 47 -3.62 2.08 -12.05
CA SER A 47 -4.22 0.88 -12.66
C SER A 47 -4.63 -0.17 -11.63
N ARG A 48 -3.92 -0.29 -10.50
CA ARG A 48 -4.32 -1.18 -9.39
C ARG A 48 -5.56 -0.67 -8.67
N ALA A 49 -5.69 0.63 -8.44
CA ALA A 49 -6.93 1.21 -7.91
C ALA A 49 -8.12 0.98 -8.85
N GLU A 50 -7.93 1.21 -10.14
CA GLU A 50 -8.95 0.94 -11.16
C GLU A 50 -9.33 -0.53 -11.25
N ARG A 51 -8.34 -1.43 -11.13
CA ARG A 51 -8.56 -2.87 -11.12
C ARG A 51 -9.42 -3.32 -9.93
N ILE A 52 -9.17 -2.78 -8.72
CA ILE A 52 -9.99 -3.02 -7.52
C ILE A 52 -11.43 -2.57 -7.77
N ALA A 53 -11.62 -1.37 -8.31
CA ALA A 53 -12.96 -0.85 -8.60
C ALA A 53 -13.69 -1.71 -9.64
N LYS A 54 -12.99 -2.16 -10.69
CA LYS A 54 -13.56 -2.94 -11.79
C LYS A 54 -13.86 -4.38 -11.41
N GLU A 55 -12.93 -5.07 -10.73
CA GLU A 55 -13.03 -6.51 -10.47
C GLU A 55 -13.81 -6.82 -9.19
N LEU A 56 -13.71 -5.93 -8.16
CA LEU A 56 -14.28 -6.17 -6.84
C LEU A 56 -15.48 -5.26 -6.54
N GLY A 57 -15.73 -4.22 -7.35
CA GLY A 57 -16.80 -3.26 -7.12
C GLY A 57 -16.55 -2.33 -5.92
N TYR A 58 -15.33 -2.26 -5.40
CA TYR A 58 -14.97 -1.41 -4.28
C TYR A 58 -14.64 0.02 -4.73
N VAL A 59 -14.52 0.94 -3.77
CA VAL A 59 -14.01 2.29 -4.03
C VAL A 59 -12.53 2.30 -3.70
N ALA A 60 -11.67 2.67 -4.64
CA ALA A 60 -10.23 2.65 -4.44
C ALA A 60 -9.61 4.03 -4.65
N LEU A 61 -8.75 4.44 -3.71
CA LEU A 61 -8.00 5.69 -3.79
C LEU A 61 -6.52 5.39 -4.00
N GLY A 62 -6.00 5.63 -5.20
CA GLY A 62 -4.56 5.78 -5.42
C GLY A 62 -4.06 7.02 -4.69
N CYS A 63 -3.22 6.83 -3.67
CA CYS A 63 -2.77 7.88 -2.78
C CYS A 63 -1.57 8.63 -3.37
N ASP A 64 -1.56 9.96 -3.29
CA ASP A 64 -0.37 10.73 -3.59
C ASP A 64 0.67 10.53 -2.49
N LEU A 65 1.93 10.41 -2.90
CA LEU A 65 3.05 10.19 -1.97
C LEU A 65 3.86 11.46 -1.71
N HIS A 66 3.99 12.33 -2.72
CA HIS A 66 4.95 13.44 -2.69
C HIS A 66 4.32 14.85 -2.71
N GLY A 67 2.99 14.93 -2.88
CA GLY A 67 2.26 16.18 -3.09
C GLY A 67 2.20 16.60 -4.55
N GLY A 68 1.09 17.24 -4.96
CA GLY A 68 0.86 17.68 -6.34
C GLY A 68 0.90 16.55 -7.37
N GLN A 69 0.76 15.30 -6.97
CA GLN A 69 0.93 14.11 -7.81
C GLN A 69 2.33 14.05 -8.47
N ALA A 70 3.36 14.56 -7.78
CA ALA A 70 4.72 14.60 -8.29
C ALA A 70 5.26 13.17 -8.54
N LEU A 71 5.87 12.99 -9.70
CA LEU A 71 6.59 11.77 -10.07
C LEU A 71 8.09 12.04 -10.05
N LEU A 72 8.81 11.28 -9.24
CA LEU A 72 10.26 11.36 -9.16
C LEU A 72 10.89 10.57 -10.30
N THR A 73 12.00 11.07 -10.84
CA THR A 73 12.62 10.51 -12.06
C THR A 73 14.00 9.90 -11.81
N SER A 74 14.58 10.09 -10.62
CA SER A 74 15.87 9.54 -10.25
C SER A 74 15.86 8.90 -8.86
N LEU A 75 16.78 7.97 -8.63
CA LEU A 75 16.97 7.36 -7.31
C LEU A 75 17.43 8.39 -6.26
N GLU A 76 18.19 9.40 -6.66
CA GLU A 76 18.61 10.49 -5.77
C GLU A 76 17.41 11.26 -5.24
N GLN A 77 16.47 11.65 -6.12
CA GLN A 77 15.22 12.30 -5.73
C GLN A 77 14.40 11.40 -4.79
N VAL A 78 14.30 10.10 -5.12
CA VAL A 78 13.59 9.13 -4.27
C VAL A 78 14.21 9.05 -2.88
N MET A 79 15.52 8.87 -2.79
CA MET A 79 16.21 8.77 -1.49
C MET A 79 16.02 10.03 -0.64
N SER A 80 16.15 11.21 -1.25
CA SER A 80 15.91 12.49 -0.59
C SER A 80 14.47 12.64 -0.09
N ALA A 81 13.48 12.33 -0.93
CA ALA A 81 12.07 12.46 -0.60
C ALA A 81 11.60 11.44 0.46
N LEU A 82 12.17 10.23 0.46
CA LEU A 82 11.79 9.18 1.42
C LEU A 82 12.50 9.29 2.77
N GLN A 83 13.64 9.98 2.86
CA GLN A 83 14.38 10.10 4.11
C GLN A 83 13.49 10.61 5.26
N PRO A 84 12.80 11.76 5.14
CA PRO A 84 11.94 12.24 6.21
C PRO A 84 10.77 11.31 6.52
N LEU A 85 10.24 10.59 5.53
CA LEU A 85 9.18 9.61 5.76
C LEU A 85 9.64 8.35 6.50
N ARG A 86 10.92 8.05 6.47
CA ARG A 86 11.53 6.92 7.19
C ARG A 86 11.99 7.28 8.60
N THR A 87 12.24 8.55 8.87
CA THR A 87 12.83 8.99 10.13
C THR A 87 11.90 9.83 10.99
N GLU A 88 10.83 10.38 10.43
CA GLU A 88 9.87 11.24 11.11
C GLU A 88 8.46 10.61 11.11
N PRO A 89 8.09 9.82 12.14
CA PRO A 89 6.80 9.12 12.20
C PRO A 89 5.59 10.04 11.97
N ALA A 90 5.65 11.28 12.43
CA ALA A 90 4.57 12.24 12.27
C ALA A 90 4.24 12.52 10.78
N LYS A 91 5.24 12.57 9.91
CA LYS A 91 5.05 12.86 8.49
C LYS A 91 4.39 11.70 7.76
N VAL A 92 4.91 10.47 7.93
CA VAL A 92 4.32 9.30 7.28
C VAL A 92 2.90 9.06 7.79
N ARG A 93 2.65 9.22 9.08
CA ARG A 93 1.31 9.11 9.67
C ARG A 93 0.36 10.18 9.15
N ALA A 94 0.79 11.44 9.08
CA ALA A 94 -0.04 12.50 8.51
C ALA A 94 -0.48 12.17 7.07
N ARG A 95 0.44 11.68 6.22
CA ARG A 95 0.11 11.32 4.82
C ARG A 95 -0.87 10.15 4.75
N THR A 96 -0.70 9.13 5.57
CA THR A 96 -1.59 7.94 5.55
C THR A 96 -2.97 8.22 6.17
N VAL A 97 -3.02 8.90 7.32
CA VAL A 97 -4.28 9.20 8.02
C VAL A 97 -5.13 10.20 7.23
N ASN A 98 -4.53 11.22 6.61
CA ASN A 98 -5.30 12.18 5.82
C ASN A 98 -5.81 11.55 4.49
N ALA A 99 -5.07 10.61 3.89
CA ALA A 99 -5.59 9.81 2.78
C ALA A 99 -6.81 8.96 3.20
N LEU A 100 -6.75 8.33 4.39
CA LEU A 100 -7.88 7.61 4.96
C LEU A 100 -9.09 8.53 5.17
N THR A 101 -8.88 9.71 5.75
CA THR A 101 -9.93 10.71 5.96
C THR A 101 -10.56 11.14 4.63
N ALA A 102 -9.75 11.38 3.59
CA ALA A 102 -10.23 11.75 2.27
C ALA A 102 -11.08 10.64 1.62
N LEU A 103 -10.68 9.37 1.78
CA LEU A 103 -11.44 8.24 1.27
C LEU A 103 -12.76 8.05 2.04
N THR A 104 -12.73 8.07 3.37
CA THR A 104 -13.91 7.82 4.21
C THR A 104 -14.94 8.96 4.18
N ALA A 105 -14.55 10.15 3.75
CA ALA A 105 -15.48 11.27 3.50
C ALA A 105 -16.36 11.07 2.24
N ARG A 106 -16.08 10.07 1.42
CA ARG A 106 -16.85 9.78 0.21
C ARG A 106 -18.14 9.03 0.55
N LYS A 107 -19.26 9.51 0.02
CA LYS A 107 -20.58 8.88 0.23
C LYS A 107 -20.68 7.46 -0.35
N GLU A 108 -19.83 7.14 -1.32
CA GLU A 108 -19.73 5.83 -1.96
C GLU A 108 -19.00 4.79 -1.07
N VAL A 109 -18.38 5.24 0.03
CA VAL A 109 -17.52 4.41 0.89
C VAL A 109 -18.22 4.03 2.19
N ASP A 110 -18.18 2.76 2.53
CA ASP A 110 -18.51 2.26 3.86
C ASP A 110 -17.27 2.41 4.77
N ALA A 111 -17.29 3.38 5.66
CA ALA A 111 -16.19 3.67 6.57
C ALA A 111 -15.88 2.53 7.57
N GLY A 112 -16.79 1.58 7.75
CA GLY A 112 -16.59 0.37 8.57
C GLY A 112 -15.86 -0.75 7.82
N ARG A 113 -15.67 -0.63 6.50
CA ARG A 113 -15.04 -1.64 5.63
C ARG A 113 -13.89 -1.03 4.83
N ILE A 114 -12.79 -0.70 5.50
CA ILE A 114 -11.61 -0.09 4.89
C ILE A 114 -10.42 -1.04 4.94
N ALA A 115 -9.64 -1.07 3.87
CA ALA A 115 -8.32 -1.69 3.83
C ALA A 115 -7.28 -0.74 3.21
N ALA A 116 -6.02 -1.01 3.49
CA ALA A 116 -4.90 -0.34 2.86
C ALA A 116 -3.99 -1.36 2.18
N ILE A 117 -3.64 -1.09 0.93
CA ILE A 117 -2.63 -1.86 0.21
C ILE A 117 -1.51 -0.94 -0.27
N GLY A 118 -0.35 -1.49 -0.51
CA GLY A 118 0.74 -0.70 -1.08
C GLY A 118 1.83 -1.52 -1.73
N PHE A 119 2.58 -0.87 -2.60
CA PHE A 119 3.62 -1.44 -3.44
C PHE A 119 4.97 -0.81 -3.07
N CYS A 120 6.02 -1.61 -2.87
CA CYS A 120 7.35 -1.13 -2.47
C CYS A 120 7.25 -0.29 -1.17
N PHE A 121 7.67 0.98 -1.19
CA PHE A 121 7.52 1.89 -0.06
C PHE A 121 6.03 2.10 0.33
N GLY A 122 5.12 2.04 -0.63
CA GLY A 122 3.68 2.10 -0.36
C GLY A 122 3.18 0.98 0.56
N GLY A 123 3.80 -0.20 0.52
CA GLY A 123 3.49 -1.26 1.49
C GLY A 123 3.90 -0.88 2.91
N THR A 124 5.06 -0.22 3.09
CA THR A 124 5.44 0.37 4.38
C THR A 124 4.39 1.40 4.84
N MET A 125 3.89 2.23 3.92
CA MET A 125 2.82 3.21 4.22
C MET A 125 1.54 2.53 4.73
N SER A 126 1.16 1.37 4.15
CA SER A 126 -0.02 0.63 4.63
C SER A 126 0.17 0.10 6.06
N TYR A 127 1.37 -0.36 6.41
CA TYR A 127 1.70 -0.79 7.77
C TYR A 127 1.77 0.40 8.74
N GLU A 128 2.33 1.52 8.33
CA GLU A 128 2.36 2.76 9.13
C GLU A 128 0.95 3.25 9.46
N LEU A 129 0.01 3.15 8.51
CA LEU A 129 -1.39 3.46 8.80
C LEU A 129 -1.97 2.50 9.86
N ALA A 130 -1.72 1.20 9.75
CA ALA A 130 -2.19 0.22 10.74
C ALA A 130 -1.61 0.50 12.13
N LEU A 131 -0.32 0.86 12.23
CA LEU A 131 0.36 1.23 13.46
C LEU A 131 -0.21 2.47 14.17
N THR A 132 -0.98 3.32 13.46
CA THR A 132 -1.69 4.44 14.10
C THR A 132 -2.91 4.01 14.93
N GLY A 133 -3.31 2.74 14.87
CA GLY A 133 -4.56 2.25 15.43
C GLY A 133 -5.80 2.61 14.59
N ALA A 134 -5.61 3.01 13.33
CA ALA A 134 -6.70 3.26 12.40
C ALA A 134 -7.63 2.04 12.30
N ASP A 135 -8.95 2.27 12.18
CA ASP A 135 -9.92 1.19 12.01
C ASP A 135 -9.95 0.71 10.55
N ILE A 136 -8.85 0.07 10.14
CA ILE A 136 -8.77 -0.65 8.87
C ILE A 136 -8.79 -2.15 9.10
N LYS A 137 -9.44 -2.91 8.21
CA LYS A 137 -9.61 -4.36 8.34
C LYS A 137 -8.41 -5.15 7.88
N ALA A 138 -7.62 -4.57 6.96
CA ALA A 138 -6.37 -5.18 6.50
C ALA A 138 -5.33 -4.11 6.10
N ALA A 139 -4.06 -4.41 6.35
CA ALA A 139 -2.89 -3.71 5.79
C ALA A 139 -2.07 -4.71 4.97
N ILE A 140 -1.91 -4.44 3.67
CA ILE A 140 -1.32 -5.38 2.72
C ILE A 140 -0.13 -4.74 2.01
N GLY A 141 1.02 -5.41 2.02
CA GLY A 141 2.21 -4.96 1.31
C GLY A 141 2.65 -5.93 0.22
N PHE A 142 2.84 -5.41 -1.00
CA PHE A 142 3.43 -6.12 -2.13
C PHE A 142 4.89 -5.66 -2.30
N HIS A 143 5.84 -6.60 -2.30
CA HIS A 143 7.29 -6.32 -2.37
C HIS A 143 7.69 -5.11 -1.52
N SER A 144 7.16 -5.05 -0.32
CA SER A 144 7.25 -3.87 0.54
C SER A 144 8.47 -3.89 1.45
N GLY A 145 9.03 -2.70 1.72
CA GLY A 145 9.92 -2.52 2.85
C GLY A 145 9.21 -2.85 4.18
N LEU A 146 9.93 -3.47 5.10
CA LEU A 146 9.40 -3.90 6.40
C LEU A 146 9.94 -3.06 7.57
N ALA A 147 10.77 -2.07 7.28
CA ALA A 147 11.26 -1.11 8.27
C ALA A 147 10.19 -0.04 8.51
N VAL A 148 9.46 -0.17 9.60
CA VAL A 148 8.45 0.81 10.04
C VAL A 148 9.07 1.81 11.04
N THR A 149 8.48 3.00 11.14
CA THR A 149 9.04 4.10 11.94
C THR A 149 8.77 3.95 13.45
N SER A 150 7.74 3.21 13.81
CA SER A 150 7.32 3.07 15.22
C SER A 150 6.91 1.62 15.55
N PRO A 151 7.86 0.68 15.56
CA PRO A 151 7.56 -0.74 15.79
C PRO A 151 6.92 -1.00 17.18
N GLY A 152 7.15 -0.14 18.17
CA GLY A 152 6.52 -0.21 19.49
C GLY A 152 5.00 -0.03 19.50
N ASP A 153 4.45 0.53 18.41
CA ASP A 153 3.00 0.75 18.27
C ASP A 153 2.26 -0.46 17.67
N ALA A 154 2.93 -1.60 17.42
CA ALA A 154 2.32 -2.78 16.81
C ALA A 154 1.07 -3.28 17.53
N GLY A 155 0.99 -3.12 18.86
CA GLY A 155 -0.21 -3.43 19.64
C GLY A 155 -1.44 -2.56 19.34
N GLN A 156 -1.29 -1.48 18.57
CA GLN A 156 -2.42 -0.64 18.12
C GLN A 156 -3.10 -1.20 16.86
N ILE A 157 -2.47 -2.14 16.14
CA ILE A 157 -3.01 -2.70 14.90
C ILE A 157 -4.30 -3.46 15.19
N LYS A 158 -5.38 -3.05 14.52
CA LYS A 158 -6.72 -3.65 14.70
C LYS A 158 -7.06 -4.68 13.64
N GLY A 159 -6.55 -4.49 12.44
CA GLY A 159 -6.81 -5.36 11.30
C GLY A 159 -5.75 -6.43 11.09
N LYS A 160 -5.90 -7.22 10.03
CA LYS A 160 -4.94 -8.24 9.62
C LYS A 160 -3.80 -7.65 8.82
N VAL A 161 -2.63 -8.28 8.88
CA VAL A 161 -1.46 -7.87 8.10
C VAL A 161 -1.09 -8.98 7.10
N LEU A 162 -1.07 -8.65 5.81
CA LEU A 162 -0.62 -9.56 4.75
C LEU A 162 0.63 -8.97 4.07
N THR A 163 1.68 -9.77 4.02
CA THR A 163 2.96 -9.38 3.41
C THR A 163 3.33 -10.36 2.29
N LEU A 164 3.52 -9.84 1.08
CA LEU A 164 3.72 -10.62 -0.15
C LEU A 164 5.06 -10.21 -0.78
N LEU A 165 6.08 -11.08 -0.66
CA LEU A 165 7.47 -10.74 -0.98
C LEU A 165 8.09 -11.71 -1.98
N GLY A 166 9.00 -11.21 -2.81
CA GLY A 166 9.97 -12.04 -3.49
C GLY A 166 10.95 -12.65 -2.48
N ALA A 167 11.19 -13.96 -2.57
CA ALA A 167 12.17 -14.62 -1.70
C ALA A 167 13.58 -14.11 -1.94
N ASP A 168 13.87 -13.74 -3.19
CA ASP A 168 15.19 -13.31 -3.67
C ASP A 168 15.31 -11.77 -3.77
N ASP A 169 14.36 -11.04 -3.14
CA ASP A 169 14.41 -9.57 -3.08
C ASP A 169 15.62 -9.12 -2.22
N PRO A 170 16.66 -8.50 -2.83
CA PRO A 170 17.85 -8.09 -2.08
C PRO A 170 17.60 -6.86 -1.20
N GLY A 171 16.48 -6.15 -1.43
CA GLY A 171 16.06 -5.00 -0.61
C GLY A 171 15.41 -5.39 0.72
N ILE A 172 15.02 -6.68 0.87
CA ILE A 172 14.30 -7.17 2.06
C ILE A 172 15.01 -8.42 2.61
N PRO A 173 16.13 -8.25 3.32
CA PRO A 173 16.95 -9.36 3.80
C PRO A 173 16.22 -10.20 4.87
N PRO A 174 16.65 -11.47 5.10
CA PRO A 174 16.00 -12.36 6.06
C PRO A 174 15.85 -11.78 7.47
N GLU A 175 16.83 -11.01 7.91
CA GLU A 175 16.85 -10.38 9.26
C GLU A 175 15.72 -9.36 9.40
N GLN A 176 15.45 -8.59 8.34
CA GLN A 176 14.35 -7.63 8.33
C GLN A 176 12.99 -8.34 8.34
N ARG A 177 12.86 -9.45 7.62
CA ARG A 177 11.67 -10.31 7.64
C ARG A 177 11.44 -10.89 9.04
N ALA A 178 12.49 -11.43 9.65
CA ALA A 178 12.42 -12.00 11.01
C ALA A 178 12.03 -10.95 12.06
N ALA A 179 12.60 -9.73 11.99
CA ALA A 179 12.27 -8.64 12.88
C ALA A 179 10.80 -8.21 12.75
N PHE A 180 10.29 -8.11 11.52
CA PHE A 180 8.90 -7.74 11.26
C PHE A 180 7.93 -8.82 11.77
N ILE A 181 8.20 -10.08 11.50
CA ILE A 181 7.42 -11.23 12.00
C ILE A 181 7.39 -11.22 13.54
N LYS A 182 8.56 -11.01 14.16
CA LYS A 182 8.64 -10.95 15.64
C LYS A 182 7.81 -9.80 16.19
N MET A 183 7.88 -8.61 15.59
CA MET A 183 7.10 -7.43 15.99
C MET A 183 5.59 -7.73 15.98
N LEU A 184 5.08 -8.30 14.89
CA LEU A 184 3.66 -8.64 14.75
C LEU A 184 3.24 -9.76 15.70
N GLY A 185 4.07 -10.80 15.84
CA GLY A 185 3.82 -11.93 16.73
C GLY A 185 3.79 -11.53 18.21
N ASP A 186 4.75 -10.73 18.66
CA ASP A 186 4.80 -10.23 20.05
C ASP A 186 3.58 -9.36 20.39
N ALA A 187 3.05 -8.64 19.39
CA ALA A 187 1.87 -7.79 19.51
C ALA A 187 0.53 -8.56 19.41
N GLY A 188 0.56 -9.87 19.10
CA GLY A 188 -0.65 -10.68 18.91
C GLY A 188 -1.48 -10.33 17.66
N VAL A 189 -0.86 -9.69 16.67
CA VAL A 189 -1.52 -9.33 15.41
C VAL A 189 -1.80 -10.60 14.60
N ASP A 190 -2.96 -10.65 13.94
CA ASP A 190 -3.23 -11.68 12.91
C ASP A 190 -2.49 -11.29 11.62
N TRP A 191 -1.49 -12.10 11.25
CA TRP A 191 -0.63 -11.80 10.12
C TRP A 191 -0.31 -13.03 9.25
N GLN A 192 -0.02 -12.77 8.00
CA GLN A 192 0.51 -13.75 7.05
C GLN A 192 1.65 -13.14 6.23
N MET A 193 2.71 -13.92 5.99
CA MET A 193 3.79 -13.58 5.06
C MET A 193 3.96 -14.67 4.03
N THR A 194 3.94 -14.33 2.76
CA THR A 194 4.19 -15.24 1.65
C THR A 194 5.47 -14.86 0.92
N LEU A 195 6.34 -15.83 0.72
CA LEU A 195 7.59 -15.68 -0.05
C LEU A 195 7.46 -16.43 -1.37
N TYR A 196 7.72 -15.73 -2.49
CA TYR A 196 7.71 -16.30 -3.83
C TYR A 196 9.16 -16.63 -4.25
N GLY A 197 9.52 -17.92 -4.34
CA GLY A 197 10.86 -18.39 -4.70
C GLY A 197 11.25 -17.95 -6.12
N GLY A 198 12.51 -17.48 -6.31
CA GLY A 198 13.02 -16.99 -7.58
C GLY A 198 12.53 -15.58 -7.98
N VAL A 199 11.75 -14.91 -7.11
CA VAL A 199 11.12 -13.62 -7.36
C VAL A 199 11.89 -12.52 -6.63
N VAL A 200 12.13 -11.40 -7.30
CA VAL A 200 12.81 -10.21 -6.78
C VAL A 200 11.81 -9.07 -6.50
N HIS A 201 12.33 -7.85 -6.26
CA HIS A 201 11.52 -6.65 -6.01
C HIS A 201 10.60 -6.27 -7.20
N SER A 202 9.58 -5.46 -6.96
CA SER A 202 8.65 -4.89 -7.96
C SER A 202 7.96 -5.93 -8.85
N PHE A 203 7.78 -7.16 -8.39
CA PHE A 203 7.24 -8.25 -9.20
C PHE A 203 5.80 -8.04 -9.69
N THR A 204 5.07 -7.10 -9.13
CA THR A 204 3.71 -6.75 -9.58
C THR A 204 3.69 -5.65 -10.66
N ASN A 205 4.82 -4.98 -10.93
CA ASN A 205 4.87 -3.87 -11.87
C ASN A 205 5.37 -4.34 -13.25
N PRO A 206 4.50 -4.34 -14.30
CA PRO A 206 4.89 -4.74 -15.65
C PRO A 206 6.02 -3.90 -16.25
N HIS A 207 6.30 -2.74 -15.65
CA HIS A 207 7.36 -1.83 -16.09
C HIS A 207 8.61 -1.87 -15.20
N ALA A 208 8.73 -2.87 -14.30
CA ALA A 208 9.88 -3.00 -13.40
C ALA A 208 11.22 -3.04 -14.15
N ASP A 209 11.25 -3.59 -15.35
CA ASP A 209 12.47 -3.70 -16.18
C ASP A 209 13.05 -2.33 -16.58
N LYS A 210 12.24 -1.25 -16.55
CA LYS A 210 12.71 0.13 -16.80
C LYS A 210 13.73 0.62 -15.76
N VAL A 211 13.80 -0.03 -14.60
CA VAL A 211 14.83 0.23 -13.58
C VAL A 211 16.23 -0.16 -14.09
N GLY A 212 16.32 -1.04 -15.11
CA GLY A 212 17.57 -1.47 -15.70
C GLY A 212 18.44 -2.39 -14.81
N ARG A 213 17.86 -2.95 -13.76
CA ARG A 213 18.52 -3.81 -12.76
C ARG A 213 17.66 -5.05 -12.48
N PRO A 214 17.61 -6.02 -13.42
CA PRO A 214 16.72 -7.19 -13.32
C PRO A 214 17.07 -8.12 -12.15
N GLU A 215 18.28 -8.05 -11.64
CA GLU A 215 18.68 -8.74 -10.41
C GLU A 215 18.06 -8.14 -9.15
N PHE A 216 17.62 -6.87 -9.20
CA PHE A 216 16.95 -6.16 -8.12
C PHE A 216 15.44 -6.08 -8.33
N ALA A 217 14.97 -5.63 -9.50
CA ALA A 217 13.57 -5.39 -9.80
C ALA A 217 13.18 -5.99 -11.15
N ARG A 218 12.17 -6.86 -11.15
CA ARG A 218 11.69 -7.55 -12.36
C ARG A 218 10.24 -7.97 -12.18
N TYR A 219 9.42 -7.81 -13.23
CA TYR A 219 8.06 -8.31 -13.26
C TYR A 219 8.03 -9.84 -13.24
N ASP A 220 7.10 -10.42 -12.45
CA ASP A 220 6.80 -11.84 -12.48
C ASP A 220 5.28 -12.05 -12.53
N ALA A 221 4.77 -12.40 -13.70
CA ALA A 221 3.34 -12.57 -13.93
C ALA A 221 2.67 -13.63 -13.03
N LYS A 222 3.40 -14.69 -12.64
CA LYS A 222 2.86 -15.74 -11.76
C LYS A 222 2.76 -15.25 -10.33
N ALA A 223 3.81 -14.59 -9.83
CA ALA A 223 3.80 -14.01 -8.49
C ALA A 223 2.77 -12.87 -8.39
N ASP A 224 2.65 -12.02 -9.42
CA ASP A 224 1.63 -10.97 -9.49
C ASP A 224 0.22 -11.57 -9.39
N ALA A 225 -0.12 -12.56 -10.22
CA ALA A 225 -1.43 -13.20 -10.19
C ALA A 225 -1.74 -13.90 -8.85
N ARG A 226 -0.74 -14.60 -8.27
CA ARG A 226 -0.90 -15.29 -6.98
C ARG A 226 -1.07 -14.32 -5.83
N SER A 227 -0.29 -13.26 -5.79
CA SER A 227 -0.36 -12.24 -4.75
C SER A 227 -1.69 -11.46 -4.81
N TRP A 228 -2.15 -11.13 -6.02
CA TRP A 228 -3.47 -10.53 -6.22
C TRP A 228 -4.59 -11.42 -5.67
N LYS A 229 -4.55 -12.72 -6.00
CA LYS A 229 -5.55 -13.67 -5.49
C LYS A 229 -5.55 -13.73 -3.95
N GLN A 230 -4.38 -13.77 -3.30
CA GLN A 230 -4.30 -13.79 -1.84
C GLN A 230 -4.88 -12.52 -1.21
N MET A 231 -4.65 -11.35 -1.82
CA MET A 231 -5.29 -10.11 -1.39
C MET A 231 -6.82 -10.19 -1.51
N VAL A 232 -7.34 -10.69 -2.64
CA VAL A 232 -8.79 -10.83 -2.86
C VAL A 232 -9.41 -11.83 -1.87
N ASP A 233 -8.74 -12.95 -1.60
CA ASP A 233 -9.18 -13.94 -0.62
C ASP A 233 -9.27 -13.29 0.80
N LEU A 234 -8.26 -12.49 1.20
CA LEU A 234 -8.29 -11.76 2.46
C LEU A 234 -9.41 -10.70 2.49
N PHE A 235 -9.66 -10.00 1.39
CA PHE A 235 -10.78 -9.04 1.32
C PHE A 235 -12.13 -9.75 1.49
N GLY A 236 -12.31 -10.96 0.91
CA GLY A 236 -13.50 -11.78 1.15
C GLY A 236 -13.67 -12.15 2.62
N GLU A 237 -12.58 -12.38 3.35
CA GLU A 237 -12.60 -12.70 4.78
C GLU A 237 -12.96 -11.50 5.66
N VAL A 238 -12.42 -10.31 5.35
CA VAL A 238 -12.53 -9.14 6.25
C VAL A 238 -13.70 -8.21 5.90
N PHE A 239 -14.27 -8.32 4.70
CA PHE A 239 -15.41 -7.49 4.27
C PHE A 239 -16.73 -8.26 4.18
N GLY A 240 -16.70 -9.58 4.14
CA GLY A 240 -17.87 -10.45 4.07
C GLY A 240 -18.39 -10.59 2.64
#